data_93e3291d46a4d5f716bb2b8e04c69345
#
_entry.id   93e3291d46a4d5f716bb2b8e04c69345
#
_cell.length_a   1.000
_cell.length_b   1.000
_cell.length_c   1.000
_cell.angle_alpha   90.00
_cell.angle_beta   90.00
_cell.angle_gamma   90.00
#
_symmetry.space_group_name_H-M   'P 1'
#
loop_
_entity.id
_entity.type
_entity.pdbx_description
1 polymer ?
#
loop_
_entity_poly.entity_id
_entity_poly.type
_entity_poly.pdbx_seq_one_letter_code
_entity_poly.pdbx_strand_id
1 'polypeptide(L)'
;MKWWKKLLVLLVAGVVCGAIMRVMALGVSKNTLSASAAEQTYGDLTYVLHNGNAEITGCAAGVTALEIPAEIDGSPVTAVGDSAFLKQQKLQTVSLPDSVQSIGSQAFSGCIHLQEITVSAGTQSVSNSAFSGCTNLEKAVLGDSVETLGSSVFSGCESLAEVQLSANLQKMGGSVFQNCTALKTVAIPEQVQTLGGSTFSGCSRLYQVTLPAKMTEIQSRAFEDCPKLETITLPESLTTLGYGAFQNCSGLQNISLPEQVTEVGDYAFAHCTALEQAAVSGNVLTLGKNMFCDCRRLAEVTLAEGLTELGNSMFLDCVSLQAVTIPDSVSQIGESTFSGCTDLQHVTLPQNLKQIGGNAFRNCSSLTAVAFPEKLKSIGNEAFSGCSGLQEALLPDTTDTLGYSVFYGCTSLERVWLSDEITELGQTVFRQCKKLPEITLPKNLTTIGESTFFS
;
A
#
# COMPACT_ATOMS: atom_id res chain seq x y z
N MET A 1 -59.03 -15.12 -11.09
CA MET A 1 -59.23 -16.35 -10.32
C MET A 1 -58.16 -17.44 -10.58
N LYS A 2 -57.11 -17.14 -11.37
CA LYS A 2 -55.98 -18.10 -11.63
C LYS A 2 -54.68 -17.81 -10.84
N TRP A 3 -54.60 -16.66 -10.16
CA TRP A 3 -53.40 -16.26 -9.44
C TRP A 3 -53.38 -16.79 -7.97
N TRP A 4 -54.51 -16.91 -7.35
CA TRP A 4 -54.63 -17.39 -5.95
C TRP A 4 -54.30 -18.88 -5.79
N LYS A 5 -54.57 -19.71 -6.83
CA LYS A 5 -54.20 -21.13 -6.79
C LYS A 5 -52.70 -21.38 -6.89
N LYS A 6 -51.91 -20.48 -7.52
CA LYS A 6 -50.43 -20.58 -7.55
C LYS A 6 -49.80 -20.13 -6.25
N LEU A 7 -50.40 -19.18 -5.53
CA LEU A 7 -49.89 -18.72 -4.24
C LEU A 7 -50.10 -19.75 -3.13
N LEU A 8 -51.22 -20.48 -3.19
CA LEU A 8 -51.54 -21.52 -2.19
C LEU A 8 -50.60 -22.74 -2.32
N VAL A 9 -50.24 -23.13 -3.56
CA VAL A 9 -49.30 -24.23 -3.80
C VAL A 9 -47.90 -23.89 -3.36
N LEU A 10 -47.46 -22.64 -3.50
CA LEU A 10 -46.14 -22.18 -2.99
C LEU A 10 -46.08 -22.06 -1.47
N LEU A 11 -47.17 -21.72 -0.81
CA LEU A 11 -47.26 -21.67 0.66
C LEU A 11 -47.29 -23.09 1.28
N VAL A 12 -47.96 -24.07 0.66
CA VAL A 12 -47.95 -25.45 1.14
C VAL A 12 -46.61 -26.11 0.89
N ALA A 13 -45.93 -25.83 -0.24
CA ALA A 13 -44.60 -26.33 -0.51
C ALA A 13 -43.56 -25.75 0.46
N GLY A 14 -43.68 -24.44 0.81
CA GLY A 14 -42.79 -23.79 1.79
C GLY A 14 -42.95 -24.32 3.21
N VAL A 15 -44.17 -24.63 3.64
CA VAL A 15 -44.43 -25.16 4.97
C VAL A 15 -44.00 -26.65 5.07
N VAL A 16 -44.14 -27.45 4.01
CA VAL A 16 -43.67 -28.84 3.99
C VAL A 16 -42.16 -28.92 3.94
N CYS A 17 -41.48 -28.02 3.16
CA CYS A 17 -40.02 -27.95 3.20
C CYS A 17 -39.47 -27.45 4.55
N GLY A 18 -40.15 -26.51 5.19
CA GLY A 18 -39.76 -26.02 6.51
C GLY A 18 -39.94 -27.07 7.61
N ALA A 19 -40.98 -27.91 7.53
CA ALA A 19 -41.22 -29.02 8.46
C ALA A 19 -40.24 -30.20 8.22
N ILE A 20 -39.89 -30.50 6.97
CA ILE A 20 -38.91 -31.53 6.64
C ILE A 20 -37.49 -31.09 7.03
N MET A 21 -37.14 -29.80 6.83
CA MET A 21 -35.85 -29.26 7.35
C MET A 21 -35.78 -29.23 8.87
N ARG A 22 -36.87 -28.97 9.59
CA ARG A 22 -36.90 -29.08 11.06
C ARG A 22 -36.79 -30.49 11.57
N VAL A 23 -37.37 -31.48 10.89
CA VAL A 23 -37.24 -32.88 11.26
C VAL A 23 -35.85 -33.43 10.92
N MET A 24 -35.22 -32.98 9.81
CA MET A 24 -33.81 -33.33 9.53
C MET A 24 -32.83 -32.62 10.48
N ALA A 25 -33.11 -31.36 10.89
CA ALA A 25 -32.31 -30.67 11.89
C ALA A 25 -32.40 -31.28 13.31
N LEU A 26 -33.54 -31.91 13.63
CA LEU A 26 -33.69 -32.64 14.90
C LEU A 26 -33.12 -34.08 14.88
N GLY A 27 -32.86 -34.62 13.68
CA GLY A 27 -32.24 -35.95 13.51
C GLY A 27 -30.71 -35.96 13.40
N VAL A 28 -30.06 -34.79 13.15
CA VAL A 28 -28.60 -34.65 13.08
C VAL A 28 -27.99 -34.07 14.38
N SER A 29 -28.82 -33.67 15.34
CA SER A 29 -28.39 -33.14 16.64
C SER A 29 -28.21 -34.20 17.73
N LYS A 30 -27.73 -35.37 17.37
CA LYS A 30 -27.20 -36.32 18.35
C LYS A 30 -25.80 -36.74 17.88
N ASN A 31 -24.85 -35.91 18.12
CA ASN A 31 -23.44 -36.20 18.43
C ASN A 31 -22.56 -35.07 17.90
N THR A 32 -22.51 -33.98 18.62
CA THR A 32 -21.31 -33.17 18.86
C THR A 32 -21.72 -31.99 19.74
N LEU A 33 -22.32 -32.27 20.89
CA LEU A 33 -21.92 -31.53 22.06
C LEU A 33 -20.61 -32.19 22.46
N SER A 34 -19.48 -31.77 21.91
CA SER A 34 -18.22 -31.93 22.62
C SER A 34 -18.46 -31.26 23.97
N ALA A 35 -18.56 -32.05 25.03
CA ALA A 35 -18.48 -31.50 26.37
C ALA A 35 -17.21 -30.63 26.34
N SER A 36 -17.34 -29.32 26.57
CA SER A 36 -16.20 -28.46 26.83
C SER A 36 -15.38 -29.19 27.86
N ALA A 37 -14.14 -29.58 27.54
CA ALA A 37 -13.27 -30.24 28.49
C ALA A 37 -13.25 -29.35 29.74
N ALA A 38 -13.48 -29.95 30.93
CA ALA A 38 -13.51 -29.18 32.15
C ALA A 38 -12.14 -28.57 32.38
N GLU A 39 -12.09 -27.25 32.62
CA GLU A 39 -10.87 -26.54 32.96
C GLU A 39 -10.31 -27.07 34.27
N GLN A 40 -9.01 -27.32 34.30
CA GLN A 40 -8.27 -27.89 35.43
C GLN A 40 -7.15 -26.93 35.82
N THR A 41 -6.56 -27.10 37.00
CA THR A 41 -5.46 -26.28 37.51
C THR A 41 -4.23 -27.11 37.78
N TYR A 42 -3.05 -26.58 37.48
CA TYR A 42 -1.74 -27.14 37.82
C TYR A 42 -0.79 -26.00 38.27
N GLY A 43 -0.56 -25.91 39.57
CA GLY A 43 0.12 -24.76 40.15
C GLY A 43 -0.63 -23.47 39.83
N ASP A 44 0.06 -22.50 39.23
CA ASP A 44 -0.55 -21.22 38.79
C ASP A 44 -1.22 -21.32 37.41
N LEU A 45 -1.15 -22.45 36.71
CA LEU A 45 -1.68 -22.62 35.36
C LEU A 45 -3.12 -23.17 35.38
N THR A 46 -3.91 -22.76 34.40
CA THR A 46 -5.17 -23.45 34.03
C THR A 46 -4.99 -24.13 32.67
N TYR A 47 -5.63 -25.29 32.50
CA TYR A 47 -5.52 -26.07 31.28
C TYR A 47 -6.77 -26.91 31.00
N VAL A 48 -6.90 -27.36 29.77
CA VAL A 48 -7.89 -28.35 29.34
C VAL A 48 -7.19 -29.52 28.65
N LEU A 49 -7.82 -30.72 28.72
CA LEU A 49 -7.31 -31.91 28.01
C LEU A 49 -8.06 -32.14 26.71
N HIS A 50 -7.32 -32.25 25.62
CA HIS A 50 -7.82 -32.62 24.30
C HIS A 50 -7.10 -33.87 23.80
N ASN A 51 -7.81 -35.00 23.71
CA ASN A 51 -7.25 -36.26 23.20
C ASN A 51 -5.94 -36.69 23.92
N GLY A 52 -5.83 -36.44 25.23
CA GLY A 52 -4.66 -36.81 26.01
C GLY A 52 -3.51 -35.78 26.01
N ASN A 53 -3.67 -34.67 25.31
CA ASN A 53 -2.75 -33.53 25.33
C ASN A 53 -3.32 -32.40 26.17
N ALA A 54 -2.46 -31.65 26.86
CA ALA A 54 -2.83 -30.46 27.61
C ALA A 54 -2.69 -29.19 26.75
N GLU A 55 -3.71 -28.35 26.78
CA GLU A 55 -3.71 -27.01 26.25
C GLU A 55 -3.82 -26.04 27.42
N ILE A 56 -2.85 -25.10 27.53
CA ILE A 56 -2.86 -24.07 28.58
C ILE A 56 -3.90 -23.03 28.25
N THR A 57 -4.84 -22.78 29.15
CA THR A 57 -5.94 -21.81 28.96
C THR A 57 -5.76 -20.53 29.77
N GLY A 58 -4.83 -20.52 30.75
CA GLY A 58 -4.58 -19.32 31.53
C GLY A 58 -3.60 -19.52 32.67
N CYS A 59 -3.51 -18.49 33.53
CA CYS A 59 -2.76 -18.54 34.78
C CYS A 59 -3.44 -17.68 35.87
N ALA A 60 -3.00 -17.88 37.13
CA ALA A 60 -3.42 -17.11 38.27
C ALA A 60 -3.11 -15.61 38.08
N ALA A 61 -3.94 -14.73 38.65
CA ALA A 61 -3.72 -13.29 38.58
C ALA A 61 -2.45 -12.88 39.33
N GLY A 62 -1.65 -12.01 38.69
CA GLY A 62 -0.49 -11.39 39.33
C GLY A 62 0.81 -12.16 39.19
N VAL A 63 0.84 -13.25 38.44
CA VAL A 63 2.05 -13.99 38.06
C VAL A 63 3.01 -13.08 37.31
N THR A 64 4.29 -13.08 37.71
CA THR A 64 5.35 -12.27 37.07
C THR A 64 6.29 -13.11 36.20
N ALA A 65 6.44 -14.39 36.53
CA ALA A 65 7.23 -15.34 35.77
C ALA A 65 6.43 -16.62 35.59
N LEU A 66 6.44 -17.16 34.39
CA LEU A 66 5.68 -18.35 34.03
C LEU A 66 6.61 -19.38 33.40
N GLU A 67 6.65 -20.55 34.02
CA GLU A 67 7.33 -21.72 33.47
C GLU A 67 6.26 -22.75 33.06
N ILE A 68 6.07 -22.94 31.77
CA ILE A 68 5.11 -23.91 31.23
C ILE A 68 5.83 -25.26 31.20
N PRO A 69 5.32 -26.32 31.93
CA PRO A 69 5.96 -27.63 31.94
C PRO A 69 5.73 -28.38 30.60
N ALA A 70 6.63 -29.30 30.27
CA ALA A 70 6.48 -30.13 29.07
C ALA A 70 5.30 -31.10 29.15
N GLU A 71 4.89 -31.49 30.37
CA GLU A 71 3.74 -32.37 30.64
C GLU A 71 3.04 -31.98 31.95
N ILE A 72 1.74 -32.25 32.03
CA ILE A 72 0.91 -32.06 33.21
C ILE A 72 0.17 -33.41 33.44
N ASP A 73 0.39 -34.03 34.61
CA ASP A 73 -0.22 -35.29 35.01
C ASP A 73 -0.10 -36.40 33.93
N GLY A 74 1.10 -36.50 33.30
CA GLY A 74 1.40 -37.44 32.23
C GLY A 74 0.82 -37.10 30.85
N SER A 75 0.20 -35.94 30.71
CA SER A 75 -0.30 -35.39 29.43
C SER A 75 0.66 -34.35 28.89
N PRO A 76 1.22 -34.53 27.67
CA PRO A 76 2.11 -33.52 27.08
C PRO A 76 1.41 -32.18 26.86
N VAL A 77 2.06 -31.09 27.19
CA VAL A 77 1.57 -29.73 26.90
C VAL A 77 1.93 -29.40 25.45
N THR A 78 0.90 -29.38 24.58
CA THR A 78 1.12 -29.19 23.14
C THR A 78 0.64 -27.86 22.60
N ALA A 79 -0.10 -27.07 23.38
CA ALA A 79 -0.60 -25.78 22.95
C ALA A 79 -0.70 -24.76 24.09
N VAL A 80 -0.50 -23.50 23.72
CA VAL A 80 -0.99 -22.36 24.48
C VAL A 80 -2.26 -21.91 23.77
N GLY A 81 -3.39 -21.93 24.47
CA GLY A 81 -4.70 -21.66 23.91
C GLY A 81 -4.95 -20.19 23.58
N ASP A 82 -6.07 -19.95 22.91
CA ASP A 82 -6.50 -18.59 22.56
C ASP A 82 -6.71 -17.74 23.82
N SER A 83 -6.14 -16.54 23.84
CA SER A 83 -6.25 -15.58 24.92
C SER A 83 -5.77 -16.08 26.30
N ALA A 84 -5.01 -17.18 26.37
CA ALA A 84 -4.60 -17.84 27.62
C ALA A 84 -3.99 -16.84 28.64
N PHE A 85 -3.20 -15.91 28.20
CA PHE A 85 -2.55 -14.89 29.04
C PHE A 85 -2.90 -13.46 28.63
N LEU A 86 -4.07 -13.29 28.01
CA LEU A 86 -4.54 -11.98 27.53
C LEU A 86 -4.49 -10.94 28.66
N LYS A 87 -3.73 -9.84 28.43
CA LYS A 87 -3.58 -8.71 29.36
C LYS A 87 -3.05 -9.09 30.76
N GLN A 88 -2.22 -10.12 30.86
CA GLN A 88 -1.48 -10.41 32.09
C GLN A 88 -0.40 -9.32 32.31
N GLN A 89 -0.83 -8.18 32.86
CA GLN A 89 -0.01 -6.96 32.94
C GLN A 89 1.23 -7.09 33.81
N LYS A 90 1.31 -8.10 34.70
CA LYS A 90 2.48 -8.29 35.57
C LYS A 90 3.48 -9.31 35.01
N LEU A 91 3.12 -10.04 33.96
CA LEU A 91 3.95 -11.07 33.38
C LEU A 91 5.19 -10.47 32.71
N GLN A 92 6.37 -10.85 33.19
CA GLN A 92 7.66 -10.35 32.73
C GLN A 92 8.45 -11.38 31.92
N THR A 93 8.33 -12.66 32.29
CA THR A 93 9.04 -13.74 31.65
C THR A 93 8.14 -14.95 31.42
N VAL A 94 8.34 -15.63 30.31
CA VAL A 94 7.66 -16.87 29.95
C VAL A 94 8.69 -17.85 29.37
N SER A 95 8.69 -19.09 29.90
CA SER A 95 9.43 -20.20 29.33
C SER A 95 8.46 -21.18 28.68
N LEU A 96 8.69 -21.50 27.41
CA LEU A 96 7.89 -22.44 26.61
C LEU A 96 8.70 -23.74 26.37
N PRO A 97 8.17 -24.92 26.69
CA PRO A 97 8.85 -26.19 26.41
C PRO A 97 8.74 -26.56 24.92
N ASP A 98 9.66 -27.40 24.44
CA ASP A 98 9.66 -27.87 23.04
C ASP A 98 8.47 -28.77 22.67
N SER A 99 7.67 -29.22 23.65
CA SER A 99 6.42 -29.92 23.40
C SER A 99 5.30 -29.04 22.84
N VAL A 100 5.39 -27.70 23.02
CA VAL A 100 4.39 -26.74 22.51
C VAL A 100 4.49 -26.61 21.00
N GLN A 101 3.45 -27.04 20.29
CA GLN A 101 3.35 -27.02 18.83
C GLN A 101 2.64 -25.78 18.28
N SER A 102 1.79 -25.13 19.09
CA SER A 102 1.05 -23.94 18.67
C SER A 102 0.85 -22.93 19.78
N ILE A 103 0.86 -21.64 19.38
CA ILE A 103 0.48 -20.51 20.25
C ILE A 103 -0.79 -19.89 19.65
N GLY A 104 -1.86 -19.87 20.43
CA GLY A 104 -3.19 -19.42 20.06
C GLY A 104 -3.31 -17.93 19.80
N SER A 105 -4.47 -17.54 19.28
CA SER A 105 -4.77 -16.14 18.99
C SER A 105 -4.81 -15.32 20.28
N GLN A 106 -4.16 -14.14 20.26
CA GLN A 106 -4.08 -13.24 21.41
C GLN A 106 -3.51 -13.87 22.71
N ALA A 107 -2.81 -15.01 22.62
CA ALA A 107 -2.36 -15.79 23.78
C ALA A 107 -1.63 -14.91 24.83
N PHE A 108 -0.78 -13.97 24.41
CA PHE A 108 -0.05 -13.04 25.25
C PHE A 108 -0.37 -11.58 24.95
N SER A 109 -1.44 -11.30 24.21
CA SER A 109 -1.77 -9.94 23.80
C SER A 109 -1.94 -9.02 25.02
N GLY A 110 -1.27 -7.85 24.98
CA GLY A 110 -1.32 -6.85 26.07
C GLY A 110 -0.56 -7.24 27.33
N CYS A 111 0.36 -8.20 27.28
CA CYS A 111 1.33 -8.47 28.36
C CYS A 111 2.41 -7.38 28.35
N ILE A 112 2.06 -6.19 28.85
CA ILE A 112 2.86 -4.97 28.69
C ILE A 112 4.22 -4.98 29.39
N HIS A 113 4.47 -5.89 30.32
CA HIS A 113 5.75 -6.02 31.02
C HIS A 113 6.59 -7.20 30.54
N LEU A 114 6.11 -7.97 29.55
CA LEU A 114 6.89 -9.04 28.93
C LEU A 114 8.07 -8.43 28.18
N GLN A 115 9.29 -8.84 28.53
CA GLN A 115 10.53 -8.24 28.00
C GLN A 115 11.12 -9.05 26.84
N GLU A 116 11.09 -10.36 26.95
CA GLU A 116 11.65 -11.26 25.94
C GLU A 116 10.71 -12.45 25.73
N ILE A 117 10.71 -12.99 24.51
CA ILE A 117 10.08 -14.26 24.19
C ILE A 117 10.97 -15.10 23.29
N THR A 118 11.16 -16.36 23.70
CA THR A 118 11.71 -17.39 22.85
C THR A 118 10.60 -18.40 22.59
N VAL A 119 10.11 -18.44 21.35
CA VAL A 119 9.18 -19.45 20.86
C VAL A 119 9.98 -20.74 20.64
N SER A 120 9.56 -21.82 21.29
CA SER A 120 10.30 -23.07 21.34
C SER A 120 10.52 -23.73 19.98
N ALA A 121 11.53 -24.60 19.90
CA ALA A 121 11.86 -25.29 18.65
C ALA A 121 10.75 -26.24 18.14
N GLY A 122 9.82 -26.69 19.00
CA GLY A 122 8.71 -27.54 18.61
C GLY A 122 7.49 -26.78 18.04
N THR A 123 7.45 -25.46 18.20
CA THR A 123 6.30 -24.65 17.77
C THR A 123 6.27 -24.48 16.26
N GLN A 124 5.17 -24.88 15.62
CA GLN A 124 4.95 -24.79 14.17
C GLN A 124 4.18 -23.54 13.75
N SER A 125 3.29 -23.04 14.63
CA SER A 125 2.45 -21.88 14.32
C SER A 125 2.27 -20.94 15.50
N VAL A 126 2.28 -19.65 15.17
CA VAL A 126 1.92 -18.55 16.08
C VAL A 126 0.74 -17.82 15.46
N SER A 127 -0.40 -17.86 16.15
CA SER A 127 -1.67 -17.35 15.63
C SER A 127 -1.78 -15.83 15.72
N ASN A 128 -2.92 -15.28 15.21
CA ASN A 128 -3.15 -13.85 15.11
C ASN A 128 -2.99 -13.13 16.45
N SER A 129 -2.30 -11.99 16.44
CA SER A 129 -2.14 -11.09 17.59
C SER A 129 -1.52 -11.73 18.83
N ALA A 130 -0.83 -12.88 18.70
CA ALA A 130 -0.37 -13.66 19.86
C ALA A 130 0.42 -12.83 20.89
N PHE A 131 1.23 -11.85 20.44
CA PHE A 131 2.01 -10.95 21.28
C PHE A 131 1.67 -9.47 21.03
N SER A 132 0.52 -9.18 20.40
CA SER A 132 0.15 -7.80 20.08
C SER A 132 0.04 -6.94 21.33
N GLY A 133 0.62 -5.72 21.28
CA GLY A 133 0.58 -4.77 22.40
C GLY A 133 1.46 -5.13 23.59
N CYS A 134 2.43 -6.03 23.44
CA CYS A 134 3.50 -6.26 24.42
C CYS A 134 4.51 -5.11 24.33
N THR A 135 4.15 -3.94 24.87
CA THR A 135 4.88 -2.67 24.64
C THR A 135 6.32 -2.67 25.12
N ASN A 136 6.65 -3.46 26.16
CA ASN A 136 8.02 -3.57 26.68
C ASN A 136 8.78 -4.78 26.11
N LEU A 137 8.22 -5.50 25.14
CA LEU A 137 8.92 -6.62 24.50
C LEU A 137 10.09 -6.08 23.68
N GLU A 138 11.32 -6.39 24.11
CA GLU A 138 12.55 -5.90 23.47
C GLU A 138 13.11 -6.89 22.45
N LYS A 139 12.90 -8.20 22.71
CA LYS A 139 13.47 -9.26 21.89
C LYS A 139 12.47 -10.41 21.67
N ALA A 140 12.41 -10.89 20.42
CA ALA A 140 11.65 -12.07 20.06
C ALA A 140 12.51 -13.01 19.20
N VAL A 141 12.57 -14.30 19.61
CA VAL A 141 13.26 -15.35 18.87
C VAL A 141 12.25 -16.43 18.52
N LEU A 142 12.10 -16.72 17.24
CA LEU A 142 11.23 -17.81 16.78
C LEU A 142 12.08 -19.05 16.47
N GLY A 143 11.69 -20.18 17.07
CA GLY A 143 12.33 -21.48 16.81
C GLY A 143 12.19 -21.92 15.35
N ASP A 144 13.12 -22.77 14.91
CA ASP A 144 13.23 -23.14 13.49
C ASP A 144 12.04 -23.95 12.93
N SER A 145 11.17 -24.49 13.79
CA SER A 145 9.96 -25.18 13.33
C SER A 145 8.78 -24.25 13.00
N VAL A 146 8.88 -22.93 13.29
CA VAL A 146 7.77 -22.02 12.99
C VAL A 146 7.66 -21.81 11.48
N GLU A 147 6.59 -22.34 10.91
CA GLU A 147 6.25 -22.23 9.48
C GLU A 147 5.24 -21.13 9.20
N THR A 148 4.42 -20.76 10.20
CA THR A 148 3.33 -19.80 10.01
C THR A 148 3.27 -18.78 11.14
N LEU A 149 3.24 -17.50 10.76
CA LEU A 149 2.86 -16.36 11.59
C LEU A 149 1.51 -15.81 11.14
N GLY A 150 0.59 -15.69 12.08
CA GLY A 150 -0.68 -14.99 11.87
C GLY A 150 -0.52 -13.51 11.65
N SER A 151 -1.64 -12.81 11.49
CA SER A 151 -1.65 -11.35 11.39
C SER A 151 -1.42 -10.68 12.75
N SER A 152 -0.76 -9.52 12.75
CA SER A 152 -0.57 -8.65 13.92
C SER A 152 0.17 -9.32 15.10
N VAL A 153 0.99 -10.36 14.84
CA VAL A 153 1.63 -11.15 15.92
C VAL A 153 2.37 -10.26 16.91
N PHE A 154 3.16 -9.30 16.44
CA PHE A 154 3.92 -8.33 17.25
C PHE A 154 3.44 -6.88 17.07
N SER A 155 2.23 -6.68 16.57
CA SER A 155 1.70 -5.33 16.36
C SER A 155 1.68 -4.54 17.67
N GLY A 156 2.24 -3.32 17.67
CA GLY A 156 2.32 -2.46 18.85
C GLY A 156 3.34 -2.90 19.90
N CYS A 157 4.30 -3.77 19.56
CA CYS A 157 5.48 -4.05 20.40
C CYS A 157 6.49 -2.91 20.23
N GLU A 158 6.21 -1.77 20.87
CA GLU A 158 6.94 -0.52 20.65
C GLU A 158 8.43 -0.60 20.99
N SER A 159 8.80 -1.43 21.97
CA SER A 159 10.20 -1.63 22.40
C SER A 159 10.95 -2.70 21.60
N LEU A 160 10.26 -3.45 20.70
CA LEU A 160 10.88 -4.56 19.98
C LEU A 160 11.99 -4.08 19.06
N ALA A 161 13.22 -4.31 19.50
CA ALA A 161 14.44 -3.88 18.82
C ALA A 161 15.10 -5.01 18.02
N GLU A 162 14.92 -6.26 18.48
CA GLU A 162 15.52 -7.45 17.90
C GLU A 162 14.46 -8.53 17.62
N VAL A 163 14.41 -9.00 16.39
CA VAL A 163 13.59 -10.16 16.02
C VAL A 163 14.41 -11.14 15.19
N GLN A 164 14.35 -12.41 15.58
CA GLN A 164 14.88 -13.51 14.80
C GLN A 164 13.71 -14.35 14.31
N LEU A 165 13.46 -14.32 13.01
CA LEU A 165 12.44 -15.13 12.35
C LEU A 165 12.98 -16.56 12.09
N SER A 166 12.08 -17.53 12.08
CA SER A 166 12.38 -18.91 11.67
C SER A 166 12.86 -18.96 10.22
N ALA A 167 13.96 -19.65 9.96
CA ALA A 167 14.45 -19.87 8.59
C ALA A 167 13.46 -20.67 7.72
N ASN A 168 12.57 -21.44 8.34
CA ASN A 168 11.54 -22.26 7.69
C ASN A 168 10.18 -21.55 7.58
N LEU A 169 10.09 -20.26 7.94
CA LEU A 169 8.85 -19.51 7.84
C LEU A 169 8.39 -19.42 6.38
N GLN A 170 7.17 -19.87 6.10
CA GLN A 170 6.56 -19.93 4.78
C GLN A 170 5.45 -18.88 4.62
N LYS A 171 4.70 -18.61 5.70
CA LYS A 171 3.56 -17.69 5.69
C LYS A 171 3.66 -16.67 6.80
N MET A 172 3.47 -15.42 6.42
CA MET A 172 3.44 -14.29 7.33
C MET A 172 2.22 -13.43 7.03
N GLY A 173 1.36 -13.25 8.03
CA GLY A 173 0.15 -12.42 7.90
C GLY A 173 0.47 -10.93 7.77
N GLY A 174 -0.56 -10.12 7.63
CA GLY A 174 -0.41 -8.65 7.63
C GLY A 174 -0.16 -8.08 9.03
N SER A 175 0.36 -6.84 9.09
CA SER A 175 0.56 -6.07 10.33
C SER A 175 1.46 -6.74 11.39
N VAL A 176 2.30 -7.71 10.98
CA VAL A 176 3.08 -8.51 11.95
C VAL A 176 3.92 -7.63 12.86
N PHE A 177 4.56 -6.59 12.33
CA PHE A 177 5.40 -5.63 13.06
C PHE A 177 4.84 -4.21 13.03
N GLN A 178 3.55 -4.05 12.79
CA GLN A 178 2.93 -2.72 12.75
C GLN A 178 3.20 -1.97 14.07
N ASN A 179 3.69 -0.72 13.97
CA ASN A 179 4.05 0.13 15.11
C ASN A 179 5.14 -0.46 16.04
N CYS A 180 6.03 -1.33 15.53
CA CYS A 180 7.26 -1.70 16.24
C CYS A 180 8.29 -0.58 16.10
N THR A 181 8.10 0.50 16.87
CA THR A 181 8.84 1.76 16.70
C THR A 181 10.33 1.68 17.02
N ALA A 182 10.75 0.68 17.82
CA ALA A 182 12.17 0.43 18.14
C ALA A 182 12.88 -0.47 17.12
N LEU A 183 12.14 -1.16 16.24
CA LEU A 183 12.68 -2.13 15.29
C LEU A 183 13.58 -1.46 14.25
N LYS A 184 14.80 -2.00 14.09
CA LYS A 184 15.84 -1.38 13.25
C LYS A 184 16.12 -2.15 11.97
N THR A 185 16.19 -3.45 12.06
CA THR A 185 16.52 -4.34 10.94
C THR A 185 15.70 -5.61 10.99
N VAL A 186 15.32 -6.14 9.84
CA VAL A 186 14.67 -7.46 9.72
C VAL A 186 15.14 -8.14 8.45
N ALA A 187 15.43 -9.43 8.53
CA ALA A 187 15.60 -10.30 7.37
C ALA A 187 14.35 -11.18 7.20
N ILE A 188 13.66 -11.06 6.10
CA ILE A 188 12.51 -11.90 5.76
C ILE A 188 13.03 -13.23 5.19
N PRO A 189 12.59 -14.39 5.73
CA PRO A 189 13.05 -15.70 5.28
C PRO A 189 12.72 -16.03 3.82
N GLU A 190 13.59 -16.84 3.20
CA GLU A 190 13.58 -17.13 1.75
C GLU A 190 12.30 -17.81 1.21
N GLN A 191 11.50 -18.43 2.08
CA GLN A 191 10.27 -19.11 1.67
C GLN A 191 9.05 -18.19 1.67
N VAL A 192 9.15 -16.98 2.22
CA VAL A 192 8.05 -16.01 2.25
C VAL A 192 7.93 -15.33 0.89
N GLN A 193 6.85 -15.58 0.18
CA GLN A 193 6.61 -15.03 -1.16
C GLN A 193 5.77 -13.76 -1.17
N THR A 194 5.03 -13.50 -0.09
CA THR A 194 4.16 -12.33 0.03
C THR A 194 4.48 -11.61 1.34
N LEU A 195 4.77 -10.32 1.26
CA LEU A 195 4.82 -9.44 2.42
C LEU A 195 3.42 -8.89 2.68
N GLY A 196 2.81 -9.30 3.78
CA GLY A 196 1.43 -8.93 4.15
C GLY A 196 1.26 -7.42 4.33
N GLY A 197 0.03 -6.94 4.15
CA GLY A 197 -0.29 -5.51 4.28
C GLY A 197 0.07 -4.94 5.65
N SER A 198 0.54 -3.70 5.69
CA SER A 198 0.94 -2.96 6.90
C SER A 198 1.99 -3.67 7.78
N THR A 199 2.73 -4.66 7.23
CA THR A 199 3.67 -5.48 8.04
C THR A 199 4.64 -4.63 8.84
N PHE A 200 5.19 -3.55 8.26
CA PHE A 200 6.12 -2.63 8.92
C PHE A 200 5.56 -1.21 9.06
N SER A 201 4.24 -1.03 8.84
CA SER A 201 3.64 0.31 8.95
C SER A 201 3.91 0.92 10.34
N GLY A 202 4.43 2.15 10.38
CA GLY A 202 4.78 2.85 11.61
C GLY A 202 6.08 2.41 12.29
N CYS A 203 6.93 1.60 11.63
CA CYS A 203 8.25 1.23 12.15
C CYS A 203 9.25 2.40 11.99
N SER A 204 9.12 3.40 12.87
CA SER A 204 9.80 4.70 12.71
C SER A 204 11.35 4.65 12.79
N ARG A 205 11.94 3.57 13.30
CA ARG A 205 13.40 3.37 13.38
C ARG A 205 13.93 2.35 12.38
N LEU A 206 13.05 1.74 11.55
CA LEU A 206 13.45 0.72 10.59
C LEU A 206 14.29 1.34 9.46
N TYR A 207 15.55 0.93 9.36
CA TYR A 207 16.45 1.45 8.33
C TYR A 207 16.92 0.39 7.33
N GLN A 208 16.75 -0.89 7.64
CA GLN A 208 17.15 -1.99 6.75
C GLN A 208 16.19 -3.16 6.81
N VAL A 209 15.73 -3.59 5.63
CA VAL A 209 14.97 -4.85 5.46
C VAL A 209 15.58 -5.64 4.32
N THR A 210 15.86 -6.92 4.59
CA THR A 210 16.28 -7.86 3.54
C THR A 210 15.05 -8.63 3.07
N LEU A 211 14.70 -8.48 1.79
CA LEU A 211 13.61 -9.18 1.14
C LEU A 211 14.13 -10.44 0.45
N PRO A 212 13.40 -11.57 0.48
CA PRO A 212 13.81 -12.80 -0.20
C PRO A 212 13.71 -12.68 -1.72
N ALA A 213 14.63 -13.32 -2.42
CA ALA A 213 14.72 -13.24 -3.88
C ALA A 213 13.49 -13.78 -4.63
N LYS A 214 12.65 -14.60 -3.98
CA LYS A 214 11.45 -15.20 -4.58
C LYS A 214 10.15 -14.48 -4.20
N MET A 215 10.22 -13.33 -3.53
CA MET A 215 9.03 -12.57 -3.17
C MET A 215 8.36 -12.01 -4.44
N THR A 216 7.06 -12.23 -4.55
CA THR A 216 6.26 -11.80 -5.71
C THR A 216 5.32 -10.66 -5.40
N GLU A 217 5.01 -10.41 -4.13
CA GLU A 217 4.02 -9.42 -3.75
C GLU A 217 4.43 -8.68 -2.46
N ILE A 218 4.34 -7.36 -2.51
CA ILE A 218 4.37 -6.46 -1.36
C ILE A 218 2.99 -5.81 -1.27
N GLN A 219 2.22 -6.15 -0.23
CA GLN A 219 0.84 -5.70 -0.08
C GLN A 219 0.74 -4.25 0.40
N SER A 220 -0.51 -3.77 0.46
CA SER A 220 -0.82 -2.38 0.79
C SER A 220 -0.20 -1.94 2.11
N ARG A 221 0.41 -0.74 2.11
CA ARG A 221 0.99 -0.07 3.29
C ARG A 221 2.09 -0.85 4.01
N ALA A 222 2.72 -1.82 3.33
CA ALA A 222 3.69 -2.72 3.97
C ALA A 222 4.82 -1.99 4.68
N PHE A 223 5.27 -0.83 4.17
CA PHE A 223 6.30 0.04 4.74
C PHE A 223 5.82 1.48 4.97
N GLU A 224 4.49 1.70 5.07
CA GLU A 224 3.96 3.03 5.35
C GLU A 224 4.56 3.60 6.64
N ASP A 225 4.91 4.90 6.64
CA ASP A 225 5.49 5.59 7.82
C ASP A 225 6.79 4.97 8.35
N CYS A 226 7.72 4.57 7.44
CA CYS A 226 9.08 4.13 7.76
C CYS A 226 10.11 5.22 7.39
N PRO A 227 10.22 6.34 8.16
CA PRO A 227 11.01 7.51 7.77
C PRO A 227 12.53 7.30 7.82
N LYS A 228 13.01 6.20 8.38
CA LYS A 228 14.45 5.86 8.44
C LYS A 228 14.87 4.84 7.39
N LEU A 229 13.92 4.34 6.59
CA LEU A 229 14.23 3.43 5.48
C LEU A 229 14.85 4.26 4.35
N GLU A 230 16.18 4.26 4.25
CA GLU A 230 16.92 5.05 3.27
C GLU A 230 17.07 4.33 1.93
N THR A 231 17.19 3.01 1.97
CA THR A 231 17.34 2.16 0.78
C THR A 231 16.59 0.85 0.96
N ILE A 232 16.07 0.33 -0.14
CA ILE A 232 15.51 -1.02 -0.21
C ILE A 232 15.75 -1.59 -1.61
N THR A 233 16.17 -2.86 -1.66
CA THR A 233 16.29 -3.59 -2.93
C THR A 233 15.03 -4.43 -3.12
N LEU A 234 14.25 -4.12 -4.16
CA LEU A 234 13.10 -4.92 -4.55
C LEU A 234 13.58 -6.17 -5.30
N PRO A 235 13.04 -7.37 -5.00
CA PRO A 235 13.44 -8.60 -5.67
C PRO A 235 12.98 -8.63 -7.14
N GLU A 236 13.79 -9.20 -8.01
CA GLU A 236 13.50 -9.31 -9.46
C GLU A 236 12.23 -10.11 -9.79
N SER A 237 11.78 -10.95 -8.87
CA SER A 237 10.54 -11.72 -8.99
C SER A 237 9.27 -10.93 -8.62
N LEU A 238 9.41 -9.69 -8.13
CA LEU A 238 8.28 -8.89 -7.68
C LEU A 238 7.35 -8.55 -8.86
N THR A 239 6.06 -8.86 -8.73
CA THR A 239 5.04 -8.58 -9.74
C THR A 239 4.06 -7.50 -9.30
N THR A 240 3.82 -7.38 -8.00
CA THR A 240 2.78 -6.50 -7.46
C THR A 240 3.29 -5.68 -6.29
N LEU A 241 3.05 -4.38 -6.36
CA LEU A 241 3.28 -3.42 -5.29
C LEU A 241 1.94 -2.76 -4.91
N GLY A 242 1.51 -2.95 -3.68
CA GLY A 242 0.19 -2.53 -3.20
C GLY A 242 0.06 -1.03 -2.96
N TYR A 243 -1.18 -0.60 -2.66
CA TYR A 243 -1.53 0.78 -2.29
C TYR A 243 -0.63 1.30 -1.15
N GLY A 244 -0.03 2.47 -1.33
CA GLY A 244 0.77 3.15 -0.30
C GLY A 244 1.91 2.31 0.28
N ALA A 245 2.44 1.34 -0.48
CA ALA A 245 3.39 0.35 0.06
C ALA A 245 4.61 1.00 0.74
N PHE A 246 5.08 2.16 0.25
CA PHE A 246 6.17 2.97 0.81
C PHE A 246 5.74 4.41 1.10
N GLN A 247 4.43 4.65 1.27
CA GLN A 247 3.93 6.00 1.57
C GLN A 247 4.60 6.56 2.84
N ASN A 248 5.01 7.84 2.81
CA ASN A 248 5.69 8.51 3.94
C ASN A 248 7.07 7.92 4.34
N CYS A 249 7.70 7.11 3.48
CA CYS A 249 9.11 6.73 3.66
C CYS A 249 10.02 7.92 3.36
N SER A 250 9.96 8.94 4.23
CA SER A 250 10.61 10.24 3.99
C SER A 250 12.14 10.20 3.92
N GLY A 251 12.78 9.09 4.32
CA GLY A 251 14.22 8.85 4.19
C GLY A 251 14.63 8.13 2.92
N LEU A 252 13.68 7.55 2.16
CA LEU A 252 14.00 6.75 0.96
C LEU A 252 14.61 7.64 -0.12
N GLN A 253 15.82 7.27 -0.58
CA GLN A 253 16.60 8.10 -1.50
C GLN A 253 16.45 7.68 -2.96
N ASN A 254 16.38 6.38 -3.22
CA ASN A 254 16.33 5.84 -4.57
C ASN A 254 15.36 4.66 -4.63
N ILE A 255 14.69 4.49 -5.78
CA ILE A 255 13.87 3.31 -6.04
C ILE A 255 13.94 2.91 -7.52
N SER A 256 14.05 1.61 -7.76
CA SER A 256 13.95 1.03 -9.10
C SER A 256 12.94 -0.11 -9.06
N LEU A 257 11.93 -0.04 -9.92
CA LEU A 257 10.97 -1.13 -10.09
C LEU A 257 11.57 -2.22 -10.98
N PRO A 258 11.60 -3.48 -10.52
CA PRO A 258 12.02 -4.62 -11.34
C PRO A 258 11.17 -4.79 -12.60
N GLU A 259 11.72 -5.42 -13.62
CA GLU A 259 11.01 -5.62 -14.90
C GLU A 259 9.77 -6.51 -14.80
N GLN A 260 9.69 -7.37 -13.78
CA GLN A 260 8.54 -8.24 -13.59
C GLN A 260 7.34 -7.54 -12.94
N VAL A 261 7.49 -6.29 -12.47
CA VAL A 261 6.39 -5.53 -11.88
C VAL A 261 5.38 -5.16 -12.96
N THR A 262 4.15 -5.63 -12.79
CA THR A 262 3.02 -5.36 -13.70
C THR A 262 1.94 -4.49 -13.06
N GLU A 263 1.92 -4.40 -11.74
CA GLU A 263 0.91 -3.65 -11.00
C GLU A 263 1.54 -2.84 -9.86
N VAL A 264 1.26 -1.54 -9.84
CA VAL A 264 1.66 -0.60 -8.79
C VAL A 264 0.42 0.13 -8.31
N GLY A 265 0.15 0.04 -7.01
CA GLY A 265 -1.00 0.67 -6.36
C GLY A 265 -0.87 2.19 -6.25
N ASP A 266 -2.01 2.86 -6.01
CA ASP A 266 -2.05 4.30 -5.75
C ASP A 266 -1.16 4.66 -4.54
N TYR A 267 -0.53 5.84 -4.58
CA TYR A 267 0.31 6.39 -3.50
C TYR A 267 1.54 5.55 -3.13
N ALA A 268 1.97 4.60 -3.98
CA ALA A 268 3.00 3.62 -3.61
C ALA A 268 4.27 4.23 -3.00
N PHE A 269 4.72 5.40 -3.48
CA PHE A 269 5.87 6.15 -2.99
C PHE A 269 5.53 7.60 -2.63
N ALA A 270 4.26 7.93 -2.42
CA ALA A 270 3.86 9.30 -2.09
C ALA A 270 4.53 9.77 -0.79
N HIS A 271 4.92 11.06 -0.77
CA HIS A 271 5.57 11.72 0.36
C HIS A 271 6.94 11.12 0.74
N CYS A 272 7.62 10.42 -0.19
CA CYS A 272 9.03 10.04 -0.05
C CYS A 272 9.90 11.27 -0.31
N THR A 273 9.93 12.21 0.67
CA THR A 273 10.48 13.55 0.47
C THR A 273 11.99 13.61 0.24
N ALA A 274 12.74 12.56 0.59
CA ALA A 274 14.17 12.43 0.30
C ALA A 274 14.46 11.70 -1.02
N LEU A 275 13.43 11.20 -1.74
CA LEU A 275 13.62 10.44 -2.97
C LEU A 275 14.23 11.34 -4.05
N GLU A 276 15.42 10.99 -4.53
CA GLU A 276 16.19 11.76 -5.53
C GLU A 276 16.06 11.15 -6.93
N GLN A 277 15.97 9.81 -7.00
CA GLN A 277 15.93 9.08 -8.26
C GLN A 277 14.87 7.97 -8.22
N ALA A 278 14.13 7.84 -9.33
CA ALA A 278 13.17 6.75 -9.52
C ALA A 278 13.27 6.17 -10.93
N ALA A 279 13.20 4.83 -11.04
CA ALA A 279 13.10 4.14 -12.31
C ALA A 279 11.81 3.30 -12.36
N VAL A 280 10.98 3.53 -13.38
CA VAL A 280 9.73 2.81 -13.64
C VAL A 280 9.91 1.92 -14.84
N SER A 281 9.74 0.60 -14.67
CA SER A 281 9.87 -0.39 -15.75
C SER A 281 8.71 -0.28 -16.75
N GLY A 282 8.96 -0.67 -18.00
CA GLY A 282 7.97 -0.59 -19.08
C GLY A 282 6.87 -1.67 -19.05
N ASN A 283 7.01 -2.68 -18.20
CA ASN A 283 6.05 -3.78 -18.10
C ASN A 283 4.88 -3.49 -17.17
N VAL A 284 4.87 -2.30 -16.49
CA VAL A 284 3.79 -1.91 -15.62
C VAL A 284 2.52 -1.63 -16.42
N LEU A 285 1.53 -2.49 -16.26
CA LEU A 285 0.22 -2.38 -16.93
C LEU A 285 -0.72 -1.44 -16.21
N THR A 286 -0.58 -1.34 -14.89
CA THR A 286 -1.41 -0.48 -14.03
C THR A 286 -0.50 0.39 -13.18
N LEU A 287 -0.45 1.69 -13.49
CA LEU A 287 0.22 2.71 -12.69
C LEU A 287 -0.77 3.36 -11.74
N GLY A 288 -0.46 3.31 -10.45
CA GLY A 288 -1.25 3.97 -9.41
C GLY A 288 -1.26 5.50 -9.55
N LYS A 289 -2.38 6.10 -9.15
CA LYS A 289 -2.49 7.56 -9.00
C LYS A 289 -1.59 8.03 -7.86
N ASN A 290 -1.10 9.27 -7.96
CA ASN A 290 -0.28 9.90 -6.90
C ASN A 290 0.97 9.10 -6.53
N MET A 291 1.50 8.27 -7.45
CA MET A 291 2.56 7.31 -7.15
C MET A 291 3.79 7.96 -6.50
N PHE A 292 4.23 9.13 -6.99
CA PHE A 292 5.35 9.92 -6.46
C PHE A 292 4.92 11.32 -5.98
N CYS A 293 3.63 11.49 -5.64
CA CYS A 293 3.13 12.77 -5.14
C CYS A 293 3.97 13.27 -3.96
N ASP A 294 4.33 14.55 -3.98
CA ASP A 294 5.11 15.24 -2.93
C ASP A 294 6.52 14.64 -2.67
N CYS A 295 7.10 13.97 -3.69
CA CYS A 295 8.51 13.58 -3.67
C CYS A 295 9.39 14.81 -4.03
N ARG A 296 9.52 15.72 -3.05
CA ARG A 296 10.06 17.08 -3.28
C ARG A 296 11.52 17.12 -3.75
N ARG A 297 12.31 16.09 -3.47
CA ARG A 297 13.72 15.99 -3.88
C ARG A 297 13.90 15.17 -5.16
N LEU A 298 12.82 14.61 -5.74
CA LEU A 298 12.91 13.82 -6.97
C LEU A 298 13.40 14.69 -8.12
N ALA A 299 14.65 14.50 -8.49
CA ALA A 299 15.34 15.27 -9.53
C ALA A 299 15.40 14.51 -10.86
N GLU A 300 15.46 13.18 -10.79
CA GLU A 300 15.59 12.30 -11.96
C GLU A 300 14.53 11.19 -11.94
N VAL A 301 13.85 11.03 -13.06
CA VAL A 301 12.95 9.88 -13.28
C VAL A 301 13.23 9.23 -14.62
N THR A 302 13.37 7.91 -14.62
CA THR A 302 13.46 7.10 -15.84
C THR A 302 12.13 6.38 -16.04
N LEU A 303 11.48 6.62 -17.18
CA LEU A 303 10.27 5.95 -17.62
C LEU A 303 10.63 5.06 -18.82
N ALA A 304 10.47 3.74 -18.68
CA ALA A 304 10.81 2.81 -19.77
C ALA A 304 9.69 2.71 -20.80
N GLU A 305 10.05 2.32 -22.04
CA GLU A 305 9.07 2.00 -23.09
C GLU A 305 8.15 0.86 -22.68
N GLY A 306 6.90 0.91 -23.13
CA GLY A 306 5.84 -0.04 -22.78
C GLY A 306 4.73 0.56 -21.92
N LEU A 307 5.00 1.67 -21.19
CA LEU A 307 3.96 2.42 -20.50
C LEU A 307 2.98 3.02 -21.52
N THR A 308 1.67 2.86 -21.30
CA THR A 308 0.64 3.34 -22.23
C THR A 308 0.04 4.68 -21.84
N GLU A 309 0.13 5.02 -20.55
CA GLU A 309 -0.34 6.29 -19.97
C GLU A 309 0.49 6.66 -18.75
N LEU A 310 0.47 7.93 -18.37
CA LEU A 310 0.93 8.40 -17.06
C LEU A 310 -0.29 8.67 -16.17
N GLY A 311 -0.26 8.13 -14.96
CA GLY A 311 -1.37 8.21 -13.99
C GLY A 311 -1.64 9.64 -13.50
N ASN A 312 -2.86 9.88 -13.03
CA ASN A 312 -3.24 11.18 -12.43
C ASN A 312 -2.34 11.51 -11.24
N SER A 313 -1.88 12.75 -11.18
CA SER A 313 -1.05 13.30 -10.09
C SER A 313 0.22 12.50 -9.81
N MET A 314 0.73 11.74 -10.80
CA MET A 314 1.86 10.83 -10.60
C MET A 314 3.09 11.52 -10.01
N PHE A 315 3.39 12.75 -10.44
CA PHE A 315 4.51 13.59 -9.99
C PHE A 315 4.04 14.93 -9.41
N LEU A 316 2.83 14.96 -8.86
CA LEU A 316 2.29 16.18 -8.23
C LEU A 316 3.25 16.69 -7.15
N ASP A 317 3.62 17.97 -7.22
CA ASP A 317 4.54 18.64 -6.27
C ASP A 317 5.95 18.01 -6.17
N CYS A 318 6.44 17.36 -7.25
CA CYS A 318 7.85 16.99 -7.40
C CYS A 318 8.65 18.23 -7.80
N VAL A 319 8.83 19.16 -6.84
CA VAL A 319 9.36 20.51 -7.10
C VAL A 319 10.77 20.53 -7.68
N SER A 320 11.60 19.54 -7.39
CA SER A 320 13.00 19.44 -7.87
C SER A 320 13.17 18.69 -9.19
N LEU A 321 12.08 18.20 -9.80
CA LEU A 321 12.15 17.47 -11.07
C LEU A 321 12.55 18.45 -12.20
N GLN A 322 13.74 18.23 -12.80
CA GLN A 322 14.30 19.18 -13.77
C GLN A 322 13.96 18.84 -15.22
N ALA A 323 13.92 17.56 -15.54
CA ALA A 323 13.64 17.08 -16.88
C ALA A 323 12.91 15.75 -16.84
N VAL A 324 12.08 15.49 -17.84
CA VAL A 324 11.44 14.20 -18.05
C VAL A 324 11.32 13.89 -19.53
N THR A 325 11.71 12.66 -19.91
CA THR A 325 11.44 12.08 -21.23
C THR A 325 10.31 11.08 -21.09
N ILE A 326 9.18 11.35 -21.74
CA ILE A 326 8.01 10.47 -21.72
C ILE A 326 8.12 9.52 -22.92
N PRO A 327 8.05 8.19 -22.71
CA PRO A 327 8.23 7.20 -23.77
C PRO A 327 7.21 7.32 -24.90
N ASP A 328 7.59 6.96 -26.14
CA ASP A 328 6.69 7.03 -27.31
C ASP A 328 5.50 6.08 -27.25
N SER A 329 5.53 5.07 -26.37
CA SER A 329 4.41 4.19 -26.06
C SER A 329 3.25 4.90 -25.33
N VAL A 330 3.50 6.05 -24.66
CA VAL A 330 2.49 6.81 -23.94
C VAL A 330 1.59 7.60 -24.89
N SER A 331 0.30 7.41 -24.77
CA SER A 331 -0.72 8.11 -25.59
C SER A 331 -1.53 9.14 -24.82
N GLN A 332 -1.42 9.16 -23.49
CA GLN A 332 -2.17 10.06 -22.61
C GLN A 332 -1.36 10.44 -21.37
N ILE A 333 -1.36 11.73 -21.03
CA ILE A 333 -0.87 12.27 -19.76
C ILE A 333 -2.08 12.56 -18.90
N GLY A 334 -2.14 11.99 -17.69
CA GLY A 334 -3.26 12.14 -16.75
C GLY A 334 -3.43 13.54 -16.18
N GLU A 335 -4.49 13.73 -15.39
CA GLU A 335 -4.74 15.01 -14.70
C GLU A 335 -3.66 15.28 -13.65
N SER A 336 -3.20 16.53 -13.56
CA SER A 336 -2.24 17.01 -12.56
C SER A 336 -0.90 16.25 -12.52
N THR A 337 -0.57 15.48 -13.57
CA THR A 337 0.59 14.55 -13.57
C THR A 337 1.88 15.24 -13.13
N PHE A 338 2.18 16.46 -13.61
CA PHE A 338 3.36 17.25 -13.26
C PHE A 338 2.99 18.58 -12.60
N SER A 339 1.78 18.70 -12.06
CA SER A 339 1.36 19.93 -11.40
C SER A 339 2.30 20.27 -10.24
N GLY A 340 2.76 21.51 -10.15
CA GLY A 340 3.67 21.93 -9.08
C GLY A 340 5.14 21.52 -9.25
N CYS A 341 5.54 20.92 -10.39
CA CYS A 341 6.95 20.65 -10.71
C CYS A 341 7.64 21.97 -11.10
N THR A 342 7.95 22.81 -10.10
CA THR A 342 8.41 24.21 -10.31
C THR A 342 9.75 24.30 -11.02
N ASP A 343 10.64 23.32 -10.83
CA ASP A 343 11.98 23.29 -11.43
C ASP A 343 12.02 22.57 -12.78
N LEU A 344 10.86 22.09 -13.28
CA LEU A 344 10.79 21.39 -14.57
C LEU A 344 11.10 22.36 -15.72
N GLN A 345 12.29 22.21 -16.31
CA GLN A 345 12.78 23.02 -17.42
C GLN A 345 12.48 22.39 -18.77
N HIS A 346 12.55 21.07 -18.85
CA HIS A 346 12.46 20.33 -20.10
C HIS A 346 11.49 19.15 -19.98
N VAL A 347 10.57 19.06 -20.93
CA VAL A 347 9.72 17.88 -21.13
C VAL A 347 9.81 17.42 -22.57
N THR A 348 10.14 16.13 -22.77
CA THR A 348 10.04 15.51 -24.09
C THR A 348 8.72 14.77 -24.14
N LEU A 349 7.77 15.26 -24.94
CA LEU A 349 6.47 14.66 -25.15
C LEU A 349 6.57 13.51 -26.18
N PRO A 350 5.82 12.40 -25.98
CA PRO A 350 5.85 11.25 -26.91
C PRO A 350 5.18 11.59 -28.25
N GLN A 351 5.71 11.03 -29.35
CA GLN A 351 5.16 11.25 -30.70
C GLN A 351 3.74 10.70 -30.88
N ASN A 352 3.32 9.76 -30.03
CA ASN A 352 1.99 9.17 -30.06
C ASN A 352 0.98 9.83 -29.12
N LEU A 353 1.37 10.90 -28.42
CA LEU A 353 0.50 11.60 -27.47
C LEU A 353 -0.74 12.17 -28.15
N LYS A 354 -1.91 11.84 -27.62
CA LYS A 354 -3.22 12.31 -28.10
C LYS A 354 -3.87 13.30 -27.16
N GLN A 355 -3.58 13.18 -25.87
CA GLN A 355 -4.26 13.95 -24.84
C GLN A 355 -3.31 14.38 -23.71
N ILE A 356 -3.43 15.65 -23.31
CA ILE A 356 -2.86 16.20 -22.07
C ILE A 356 -4.02 16.50 -21.14
N GLY A 357 -4.01 15.90 -19.94
CA GLY A 357 -5.05 16.05 -18.93
C GLY A 357 -5.13 17.45 -18.33
N GLY A 358 -6.20 17.70 -17.58
CA GLY A 358 -6.36 18.98 -16.85
C GLY A 358 -5.24 19.18 -15.82
N ASN A 359 -4.79 20.41 -15.63
CA ASN A 359 -3.71 20.76 -14.69
C ASN A 359 -2.37 20.01 -14.91
N ALA A 360 -2.19 19.27 -16.02
CA ALA A 360 -1.07 18.33 -16.17
C ALA A 360 0.31 18.97 -15.94
N PHE A 361 0.52 20.24 -16.32
CA PHE A 361 1.74 21.02 -16.10
C PHE A 361 1.48 22.33 -15.34
N ARG A 362 0.38 22.37 -14.56
CA ARG A 362 0.06 23.60 -13.80
C ARG A 362 1.21 23.98 -12.87
N ASN A 363 1.57 25.27 -12.85
CA ASN A 363 2.65 25.84 -12.05
C ASN A 363 4.06 25.27 -12.33
N CYS A 364 4.30 24.66 -13.52
CA CYS A 364 5.67 24.37 -13.98
C CYS A 364 6.36 25.66 -14.39
N SER A 365 6.75 26.48 -13.40
CA SER A 365 7.21 27.86 -13.61
C SER A 365 8.52 27.97 -14.37
N SER A 366 9.37 26.95 -14.34
CA SER A 366 10.65 26.90 -15.06
C SER A 366 10.55 26.34 -16.48
N LEU A 367 9.37 25.85 -16.89
CA LEU A 367 9.17 25.27 -18.22
C LEU A 367 9.20 26.37 -19.28
N THR A 368 10.23 26.33 -20.15
CA THR A 368 10.47 27.42 -21.13
C THR A 368 9.91 27.15 -22.50
N ALA A 369 9.84 25.88 -22.91
CA ALA A 369 9.34 25.45 -24.22
C ALA A 369 8.73 24.05 -24.13
N VAL A 370 7.73 23.78 -24.96
CA VAL A 370 7.11 22.46 -25.17
C VAL A 370 6.95 22.22 -26.66
N ALA A 371 7.55 21.14 -27.17
CA ALA A 371 7.31 20.69 -28.53
C ALA A 371 6.07 19.76 -28.54
N PHE A 372 4.93 20.29 -28.99
CA PHE A 372 3.70 19.51 -29.09
C PHE A 372 3.76 18.56 -30.30
N PRO A 373 3.47 17.25 -30.10
CA PRO A 373 3.54 16.26 -31.17
C PRO A 373 2.32 16.36 -32.12
N GLU A 374 2.53 15.98 -33.38
CA GLU A 374 1.54 16.08 -34.47
C GLU A 374 0.22 15.31 -34.26
N LYS A 375 0.18 14.36 -33.30
CA LYS A 375 -1.03 13.59 -33.01
C LYS A 375 -1.86 14.13 -31.86
N LEU A 376 -1.42 15.24 -31.23
CA LEU A 376 -2.13 15.83 -30.10
C LEU A 376 -3.49 16.38 -30.53
N LYS A 377 -4.55 15.90 -29.89
CA LYS A 377 -5.94 16.30 -30.16
C LYS A 377 -6.50 17.24 -29.10
N SER A 378 -6.21 16.97 -27.82
CA SER A 378 -6.84 17.74 -26.75
C SER A 378 -5.87 18.13 -25.66
N ILE A 379 -6.07 19.33 -25.14
CA ILE A 379 -5.39 19.88 -23.96
C ILE A 379 -6.47 20.26 -22.94
N GLY A 380 -6.41 19.65 -21.76
CA GLY A 380 -7.39 19.81 -20.68
C GLY A 380 -7.33 21.19 -20.01
N ASN A 381 -8.31 21.45 -19.14
CA ASN A 381 -8.43 22.69 -18.40
C ASN A 381 -7.17 22.98 -17.57
N GLU A 382 -6.70 24.24 -17.57
CA GLU A 382 -5.56 24.70 -16.77
C GLU A 382 -4.25 23.92 -17.01
N ALA A 383 -4.14 23.16 -18.11
CA ALA A 383 -3.02 22.24 -18.32
C ALA A 383 -1.63 22.89 -18.21
N PHE A 384 -1.47 24.15 -18.63
CA PHE A 384 -0.24 24.94 -18.52
C PHE A 384 -0.44 26.22 -17.71
N SER A 385 -1.50 26.30 -16.92
CA SER A 385 -1.76 27.46 -16.07
C SER A 385 -0.60 27.73 -15.11
N GLY A 386 -0.10 28.95 -15.05
CA GLY A 386 1.03 29.32 -14.19
C GLY A 386 2.41 28.88 -14.70
N CYS A 387 2.53 28.37 -15.93
CA CYS A 387 3.83 28.14 -16.57
C CYS A 387 4.45 29.49 -16.96
N SER A 388 4.92 30.25 -15.96
CA SER A 388 5.37 31.63 -16.14
C SER A 388 6.62 31.78 -17.01
N GLY A 389 7.42 30.71 -17.15
CA GLY A 389 8.60 30.65 -18.01
C GLY A 389 8.32 30.34 -19.49
N LEU A 390 7.12 29.86 -19.82
CA LEU A 390 6.78 29.36 -21.17
C LEU A 390 6.78 30.57 -22.17
N GLN A 391 7.60 30.44 -23.23
CA GLN A 391 7.79 31.49 -24.22
C GLN A 391 6.94 31.33 -25.46
N GLU A 392 6.66 30.05 -25.84
CA GLU A 392 5.86 29.77 -27.02
C GLU A 392 4.95 28.55 -26.82
N ALA A 393 3.79 28.58 -27.50
CA ALA A 393 2.82 27.50 -27.55
C ALA A 393 2.36 27.32 -29.01
N LEU A 394 3.04 26.42 -29.74
CA LEU A 394 2.76 26.12 -31.13
C LEU A 394 2.00 24.80 -31.23
N LEU A 395 0.66 24.88 -31.26
CA LEU A 395 -0.20 23.70 -31.29
C LEU A 395 -0.25 23.11 -32.70
N PRO A 396 -0.20 21.76 -32.86
CA PRO A 396 -0.32 21.10 -34.15
C PRO A 396 -1.73 21.27 -34.72
N ASP A 397 -1.85 21.17 -36.06
CA ASP A 397 -3.12 21.32 -36.78
C ASP A 397 -4.17 20.26 -36.45
N THR A 398 -3.77 19.18 -35.76
CA THR A 398 -4.65 18.12 -35.26
C THR A 398 -5.37 18.46 -33.96
N THR A 399 -4.98 19.54 -33.26
CA THR A 399 -5.59 19.92 -31.98
C THR A 399 -6.96 20.55 -32.23
N ASP A 400 -8.01 19.91 -31.73
CA ASP A 400 -9.39 20.34 -31.89
C ASP A 400 -10.03 20.84 -30.57
N THR A 401 -9.45 20.47 -29.43
CA THR A 401 -10.00 20.78 -28.10
C THR A 401 -8.98 21.46 -27.22
N LEU A 402 -9.34 22.66 -26.72
CA LEU A 402 -8.57 23.47 -25.78
C LEU A 402 -9.45 23.84 -24.59
N GLY A 403 -9.07 23.41 -23.38
CA GLY A 403 -9.79 23.68 -22.15
C GLY A 403 -9.79 25.16 -21.75
N TYR A 404 -10.49 25.50 -20.67
CA TYR A 404 -10.42 26.83 -20.07
C TYR A 404 -9.09 27.05 -19.34
N SER A 405 -8.64 28.31 -19.23
CA SER A 405 -7.44 28.73 -18.49
C SER A 405 -6.15 28.00 -18.88
N VAL A 406 -6.07 27.38 -20.07
CA VAL A 406 -4.93 26.50 -20.43
C VAL A 406 -3.60 27.21 -20.24
N PHE A 407 -3.45 28.47 -20.68
CA PHE A 407 -2.24 29.26 -20.57
C PHE A 407 -2.40 30.46 -19.60
N TYR A 408 -3.34 30.35 -18.64
CA TYR A 408 -3.52 31.42 -17.65
C TYR A 408 -2.21 31.68 -16.90
N GLY A 409 -1.79 32.96 -16.83
CA GLY A 409 -0.59 33.32 -16.10
C GLY A 409 0.74 32.91 -16.74
N CYS A 410 0.75 32.52 -18.03
CA CYS A 410 1.98 32.32 -18.79
C CYS A 410 2.60 33.69 -19.14
N THR A 411 3.19 34.33 -18.13
CA THR A 411 3.62 35.73 -18.21
C THR A 411 4.74 35.99 -19.21
N SER A 412 5.50 34.95 -19.60
CA SER A 412 6.58 35.01 -20.60
C SER A 412 6.15 34.62 -22.01
N LEU A 413 4.87 34.25 -22.22
CA LEU A 413 4.39 33.79 -23.51
C LEU A 413 4.40 34.91 -24.55
N GLU A 414 5.20 34.70 -25.60
CA GLU A 414 5.44 35.69 -26.68
C GLU A 414 4.82 35.23 -28.00
N ARG A 415 4.70 33.91 -28.24
CA ARG A 415 4.21 33.35 -29.49
C ARG A 415 3.21 32.25 -29.25
N VAL A 416 2.09 32.29 -29.98
CA VAL A 416 1.06 31.24 -29.95
C VAL A 416 0.63 30.94 -31.38
N TRP A 417 0.51 29.65 -31.68
CA TRP A 417 -0.14 29.15 -32.87
C TRP A 417 -1.28 28.21 -32.46
N LEU A 418 -2.48 28.52 -32.94
CA LEU A 418 -3.70 27.70 -32.70
C LEU A 418 -4.12 27.01 -33.98
N SER A 419 -4.51 25.73 -33.86
CA SER A 419 -5.10 24.95 -34.95
C SER A 419 -6.40 25.57 -35.43
N ASP A 420 -6.65 25.55 -36.75
CA ASP A 420 -7.92 25.97 -37.34
C ASP A 420 -9.10 25.03 -36.95
N GLU A 421 -8.83 23.83 -36.43
CA GLU A 421 -9.83 22.89 -35.94
C GLU A 421 -10.44 23.30 -34.58
N ILE A 422 -9.85 24.26 -33.88
CA ILE A 422 -10.36 24.78 -32.62
C ILE A 422 -11.57 25.68 -32.92
N THR A 423 -12.75 25.29 -32.42
CA THR A 423 -14.01 26.01 -32.61
C THR A 423 -14.41 26.89 -31.44
N GLU A 424 -13.80 26.67 -30.26
CA GLU A 424 -14.07 27.40 -29.04
C GLU A 424 -12.78 27.70 -28.27
N LEU A 425 -12.62 28.92 -27.82
CA LEU A 425 -11.66 29.30 -26.77
C LEU A 425 -12.41 29.45 -25.45
N GLY A 426 -12.08 28.63 -24.47
CA GLY A 426 -12.66 28.66 -23.15
C GLY A 426 -12.38 29.97 -22.39
N GLN A 427 -12.94 30.10 -21.19
CA GLN A 427 -12.70 31.25 -20.34
C GLN A 427 -11.22 31.36 -19.96
N THR A 428 -10.68 32.60 -19.92
CA THR A 428 -9.37 32.97 -19.35
C THR A 428 -8.16 32.23 -19.95
N VAL A 429 -8.28 31.65 -21.17
CA VAL A 429 -7.22 30.84 -21.80
C VAL A 429 -5.87 31.57 -21.81
N PHE A 430 -5.82 32.86 -22.20
CA PHE A 430 -4.60 33.67 -22.25
C PHE A 430 -4.60 34.80 -21.24
N ARG A 431 -5.43 34.74 -20.21
CA ARG A 431 -5.47 35.76 -19.18
C ARG A 431 -4.12 35.86 -18.49
N GLN A 432 -3.62 37.08 -18.31
CA GLN A 432 -2.29 37.42 -17.75
C GLN A 432 -1.09 36.95 -18.59
N CYS A 433 -1.25 36.66 -19.88
CA CYS A 433 -0.14 36.48 -20.81
C CYS A 433 0.44 37.88 -21.21
N LYS A 434 1.17 38.51 -20.28
CA LYS A 434 1.58 39.91 -20.36
C LYS A 434 2.50 40.22 -21.53
N LYS A 435 3.25 39.26 -22.05
CA LYS A 435 4.19 39.46 -23.17
C LYS A 435 3.61 39.06 -24.52
N LEU A 436 2.38 38.52 -24.58
CA LEU A 436 1.75 38.16 -25.84
C LEU A 436 1.26 39.38 -26.59
N PRO A 437 1.92 39.79 -27.72
CA PRO A 437 1.60 41.03 -28.37
C PRO A 437 0.33 40.94 -29.22
N GLU A 438 0.14 39.81 -29.89
CA GLU A 438 -0.98 39.52 -30.78
C GLU A 438 -1.15 38.00 -30.93
N ILE A 439 -2.33 37.55 -31.36
CA ILE A 439 -2.65 36.18 -31.66
C ILE A 439 -3.49 36.08 -32.92
N THR A 440 -3.15 35.14 -33.80
CA THR A 440 -4.01 34.78 -34.93
C THR A 440 -5.08 33.82 -34.45
N LEU A 441 -6.36 34.20 -34.59
CA LEU A 441 -7.48 33.36 -34.20
C LEU A 441 -7.73 32.22 -35.25
N PRO A 442 -8.14 31.03 -34.81
CA PRO A 442 -8.52 29.96 -35.70
C PRO A 442 -9.64 30.36 -36.68
N LYS A 443 -9.57 29.91 -37.93
CA LYS A 443 -10.58 30.25 -38.94
C LYS A 443 -11.96 29.73 -38.61
N ASN A 444 -12.05 28.57 -37.92
CA ASN A 444 -13.31 27.93 -37.55
C ASN A 444 -13.81 28.35 -36.18
N LEU A 445 -13.19 29.34 -35.54
CA LEU A 445 -13.56 29.80 -34.20
C LEU A 445 -14.97 30.42 -34.19
N THR A 446 -15.84 29.91 -33.36
CA THR A 446 -17.24 30.40 -33.19
C THR A 446 -17.47 31.07 -31.85
N THR A 447 -16.71 30.71 -30.82
CA THR A 447 -16.94 31.16 -29.44
C THR A 447 -15.63 31.56 -28.76
N ILE A 448 -15.67 32.71 -28.06
CA ILE A 448 -14.58 33.16 -27.16
C ILE A 448 -15.18 33.36 -25.77
N GLY A 449 -14.65 32.64 -24.78
CA GLY A 449 -15.06 32.73 -23.40
C GLY A 449 -14.69 34.05 -22.72
N GLU A 450 -15.26 34.26 -21.53
CA GLU A 450 -15.02 35.50 -20.77
C GLU A 450 -13.55 35.67 -20.39
N SER A 451 -13.06 36.93 -20.47
CA SER A 451 -11.71 37.31 -20.01
C SER A 451 -10.57 36.50 -20.65
N THR A 452 -10.79 35.92 -21.84
CA THR A 452 -9.80 35.07 -22.53
C THR A 452 -8.46 35.82 -22.74
N PHE A 453 -8.50 37.12 -23.04
CA PHE A 453 -7.33 37.96 -23.30
C PHE A 453 -7.11 39.10 -22.26
N PHE A 454 -7.70 38.95 -21.07
CA PHE A 454 -7.57 40.00 -20.06
C PHE A 454 -6.16 39.96 -19.43
N SER A 455 -5.40 41.04 -19.59
CA SER A 455 -4.01 41.18 -19.08
C SER A 455 -3.97 42.01 -17.80
#